data_9d17bcae461c74ba8e92db6908f36f3a
#
_entry.id   9d17bcae461c74ba8e92db6908f36f3a
#
_cell.length_a   1.000
_cell.length_b   1.000
_cell.length_c   1.000
_cell.angle_alpha   90.00
_cell.angle_beta   90.00
_cell.angle_gamma   90.00
#
_symmetry.space_group_name_H-M   'P 1'
#
loop_
_entity.id
_entity.type
_entity.pdbx_description
1 polymer ?
#
loop_
_entity_poly.entity_id
_entity_poly.type
_entity_poly.pdbx_seq_one_letter_code
_entity_poly.pdbx_strand_id
1 'polypeptide(L)'
;YDALAHTIIVSASASDPAAMQYLSAYSGCAMGEFFRDRGEDALIVYDDLSKQAVAYRQISLLLKRPPGREAFPGDVFYLHSRLLERAARVNSEYVEKLTNGEVKGKTGSLTALPIIETQAGDVSAFVPTNVISITDGQIFLETDLFNSGVRPAINPGISVSRVGGAAQTKIIKKLGGGVRLALAQFRELASFAQFASDLDDATKEQLAHGQRITELLKQKQYAPLSVAQQAITLFAADRGYLKEVDVEKLGAFENALHSFFTADYSDLESRINETGDWDDDIEKQFVKVLELSLIHISEPTRRS
;
A
#
# COMPACT_ATOMS: atom_id res chain seq x y z
N TYR A 1 15.27 -8.21 -10.66
CA TYR A 1 15.53 -6.76 -10.50
C TYR A 1 16.80 -6.56 -9.67
N ASP A 2 17.75 -5.76 -10.13
CA ASP A 2 18.96 -5.40 -9.37
C ASP A 2 18.66 -4.21 -8.44
N ALA A 3 17.76 -4.41 -7.49
CA ALA A 3 17.32 -3.36 -6.58
C ALA A 3 18.44 -2.91 -5.62
N LEU A 4 19.43 -3.75 -5.33
CA LEU A 4 20.54 -3.42 -4.44
C LEU A 4 21.45 -2.34 -5.01
N ALA A 5 21.54 -2.22 -6.34
CA ALA A 5 22.31 -1.15 -6.98
C ALA A 5 21.77 0.26 -6.66
N HIS A 6 20.48 0.34 -6.26
CA HIS A 6 19.78 1.59 -5.95
C HIS A 6 19.38 1.67 -4.46
N THR A 7 19.97 0.84 -3.59
CA THR A 7 19.56 0.74 -2.19
C THR A 7 20.75 0.99 -1.26
N ILE A 8 20.53 1.85 -0.28
CA ILE A 8 21.45 2.07 0.85
C ILE A 8 20.85 1.36 2.06
N ILE A 9 21.62 0.46 2.68
CA ILE A 9 21.20 -0.26 3.89
C ILE A 9 21.93 0.35 5.09
N VAL A 10 21.16 0.90 6.04
CA VAL A 10 21.66 1.38 7.33
C VAL A 10 21.19 0.41 8.39
N SER A 11 22.12 -0.34 8.98
CA SER A 11 21.78 -1.41 9.94
C SER A 11 22.31 -1.09 11.33
N ALA A 12 21.43 -1.23 12.31
CA ALA A 12 21.77 -1.34 13.74
C ALA A 12 20.97 -2.50 14.32
N SER A 13 21.65 -3.58 14.64
CA SER A 13 21.03 -4.82 15.12
C SER A 13 20.64 -4.73 16.59
N ALA A 14 19.85 -5.70 17.07
CA ALA A 14 19.46 -5.78 18.48
C ALA A 14 20.66 -5.97 19.44
N SER A 15 21.82 -6.44 18.94
CA SER A 15 23.06 -6.59 19.70
C SER A 15 23.90 -5.30 19.75
N ASP A 16 23.58 -4.31 18.93
CA ASP A 16 24.28 -3.04 18.95
C ASP A 16 23.85 -2.16 20.14
N PRO A 17 24.72 -1.24 20.60
CA PRO A 17 24.36 -0.31 21.66
C PRO A 17 23.10 0.49 21.34
N ALA A 18 22.26 0.75 22.36
CA ALA A 18 21.01 1.50 22.17
C ALA A 18 21.20 2.86 21.47
N ALA A 19 22.36 3.51 21.65
CA ALA A 19 22.70 4.75 20.95
C ALA A 19 22.80 4.55 19.43
N MET A 20 23.32 3.43 18.96
CA MET A 20 23.41 3.10 17.54
C MET A 20 22.04 2.80 16.96
N GLN A 21 21.22 2.02 17.66
CA GLN A 21 19.83 1.75 17.26
C GLN A 21 18.98 3.03 17.19
N TYR A 22 19.22 3.97 18.10
CA TYR A 22 18.57 5.28 18.10
C TYR A 22 19.01 6.14 16.91
N LEU A 23 20.34 6.21 16.62
CA LEU A 23 20.89 7.09 15.61
C LEU A 23 20.70 6.58 14.18
N SER A 24 20.60 5.27 13.96
CA SER A 24 20.50 4.66 12.64
C SER A 24 19.37 5.27 11.78
N ALA A 25 18.18 5.46 12.36
CA ALA A 25 17.05 6.04 11.65
C ALA A 25 17.31 7.49 11.20
N TYR A 26 17.95 8.30 12.05
CA TYR A 26 18.32 9.68 11.69
C TYR A 26 19.40 9.73 10.63
N SER A 27 20.39 8.82 10.70
CA SER A 27 21.44 8.71 9.70
C SER A 27 20.89 8.33 8.34
N GLY A 28 20.00 7.32 8.28
CA GLY A 28 19.31 6.93 7.06
C GLY A 28 18.45 8.07 6.48
N CYS A 29 17.75 8.81 7.34
CA CYS A 29 16.97 9.98 6.93
C CYS A 29 17.85 11.05 6.28
N ALA A 30 19.02 11.35 6.86
CA ALA A 30 19.95 12.33 6.30
C ALA A 30 20.48 11.92 4.93
N MET A 31 20.69 10.60 4.70
CA MET A 31 21.04 10.09 3.37
C MET A 31 19.89 10.28 2.36
N GLY A 32 18.63 10.03 2.76
CA GLY A 32 17.47 10.28 1.91
C GLY A 32 17.28 11.77 1.58
N GLU A 33 17.51 12.65 2.55
CA GLU A 33 17.46 14.10 2.35
C GLU A 33 18.50 14.58 1.33
N PHE A 34 19.69 13.95 1.28
CA PHE A 34 20.70 14.29 0.29
C PHE A 34 20.16 14.21 -1.15
N PHE A 35 19.40 13.17 -1.46
CA PHE A 35 18.78 13.02 -2.78
C PHE A 35 17.63 14.01 -2.97
N ARG A 36 16.72 14.12 -2.00
CA ARG A 36 15.60 15.10 -2.03
C ARG A 36 16.10 16.52 -2.30
N ASP A 37 17.14 16.94 -1.58
CA ASP A 37 17.65 18.30 -1.62
C ASP A 37 18.42 18.60 -2.93
N ARG A 38 18.70 17.57 -3.74
CA ARG A 38 19.26 17.66 -5.09
C ARG A 38 18.22 17.53 -6.21
N GLY A 39 16.94 17.51 -5.85
CA GLY A 39 15.85 17.42 -6.82
C GLY A 39 15.60 16.00 -7.35
N GLU A 40 15.88 15.01 -6.51
CA GLU A 40 15.65 13.60 -6.79
C GLU A 40 14.58 13.05 -5.84
N ASP A 41 14.03 11.87 -6.16
CA ASP A 41 13.05 11.20 -5.33
C ASP A 41 13.70 10.05 -4.56
N ALA A 42 13.47 9.99 -3.25
CA ALA A 42 13.96 8.93 -2.38
C ALA A 42 12.82 8.30 -1.56
N LEU A 43 12.94 6.99 -1.32
CA LEU A 43 12.07 6.24 -0.43
C LEU A 43 12.89 5.74 0.76
N ILE A 44 12.41 5.95 1.97
CA ILE A 44 13.00 5.40 3.19
C ILE A 44 12.00 4.49 3.91
N VAL A 45 12.46 3.31 4.29
CA VAL A 45 11.71 2.36 5.13
C VAL A 45 12.40 2.28 6.48
N TYR A 46 11.65 2.52 7.56
CA TYR A 46 12.14 2.38 8.93
C TYR A 46 11.62 1.06 9.50
N ASP A 47 12.46 0.05 9.60
CA ASP A 47 12.10 -1.27 10.15
C ASP A 47 12.90 -1.53 11.45
N ASP A 48 12.38 -1.17 12.64
CA ASP A 48 11.14 -0.46 12.89
C ASP A 48 11.34 0.68 13.91
N LEU A 49 10.37 1.60 13.96
CA LEU A 49 10.40 2.71 14.92
C LEU A 49 9.95 2.32 16.34
N SER A 50 9.28 1.19 16.51
CA SER A 50 8.97 0.65 17.84
C SER A 50 10.26 0.30 18.59
N LYS A 51 11.21 -0.35 17.92
CA LYS A 51 12.54 -0.66 18.48
C LYS A 51 13.37 0.59 18.73
N GLN A 52 13.30 1.59 17.84
CA GLN A 52 13.93 2.88 18.08
C GLN A 52 13.39 3.55 19.36
N ALA A 53 12.06 3.53 19.57
CA ALA A 53 11.47 4.07 20.79
C ALA A 53 11.92 3.34 22.04
N VAL A 54 12.05 2.01 21.99
CA VAL A 54 12.57 1.18 23.09
C VAL A 54 14.03 1.54 23.39
N ALA A 55 14.87 1.68 22.37
CA ALA A 55 16.26 2.11 22.54
C ALA A 55 16.35 3.51 23.18
N TYR A 56 15.50 4.43 22.75
CA TYR A 56 15.44 5.77 23.34
C TYR A 56 14.96 5.77 24.79
N ARG A 57 13.97 4.91 25.12
CA ARG A 57 13.53 4.69 26.50
C ARG A 57 14.68 4.19 27.37
N GLN A 58 15.44 3.21 26.88
CA GLN A 58 16.61 2.67 27.60
C GLN A 58 17.65 3.76 27.91
N ILE A 59 18.01 4.56 26.90
CA ILE A 59 18.95 5.69 27.06
C ILE A 59 18.42 6.69 28.09
N SER A 60 17.14 7.05 28.02
CA SER A 60 16.51 8.02 28.89
C SER A 60 16.49 7.56 30.35
N LEU A 61 16.20 6.27 30.59
CA LEU A 61 16.22 5.67 31.93
C LEU A 61 17.64 5.62 32.52
N LEU A 62 18.65 5.28 31.70
CA LEU A 62 20.06 5.32 32.12
C LEU A 62 20.52 6.74 32.50
N LEU A 63 20.02 7.73 31.80
CA LEU A 63 20.24 9.15 32.10
C LEU A 63 19.36 9.67 33.25
N LYS A 64 18.60 8.78 33.93
CA LYS A 64 17.71 9.10 35.05
C LYS A 64 16.66 10.18 34.69
N ARG A 65 16.22 10.23 33.44
CA ARG A 65 15.10 11.10 33.03
C ARG A 65 13.79 10.52 33.56
N PRO A 66 12.86 11.35 34.06
CA PRO A 66 11.61 10.86 34.63
C PRO A 66 10.79 10.12 33.56
N PRO A 67 10.33 8.89 33.84
CA PRO A 67 9.47 8.15 32.91
C PRO A 67 8.05 8.68 32.90
N GLY A 68 7.42 8.65 31.74
CA GLY A 68 5.99 8.90 31.53
C GLY A 68 5.20 7.62 31.26
N ARG A 69 4.20 7.70 30.39
CA ARG A 69 3.36 6.57 30.01
C ARG A 69 4.21 5.42 29.44
N GLU A 70 3.95 4.19 29.88
CA GLU A 70 4.69 2.97 29.47
C GLU A 70 6.21 3.07 29.68
N ALA A 71 6.61 3.87 30.68
CA ALA A 71 8.00 4.20 30.99
C ALA A 71 8.78 4.93 29.86
N PHE A 72 8.12 5.42 28.83
CA PHE A 72 8.74 6.26 27.82
C PHE A 72 9.02 7.67 28.36
N PRO A 73 10.08 8.35 27.89
CA PRO A 73 10.30 9.73 28.27
C PRO A 73 9.24 10.65 27.67
N GLY A 74 8.98 11.81 28.28
CA GLY A 74 7.94 12.73 27.87
C GLY A 74 8.09 13.28 26.44
N ASP A 75 9.28 13.20 25.86
CA ASP A 75 9.59 13.67 24.51
C ASP A 75 9.61 12.57 23.45
N VAL A 76 9.07 11.38 23.73
CA VAL A 76 9.03 10.27 22.74
C VAL A 76 8.19 10.62 21.51
N PHE A 77 7.15 11.46 21.66
CA PHE A 77 6.42 11.99 20.50
C PHE A 77 7.37 12.80 19.59
N TYR A 78 8.17 13.65 20.16
CA TYR A 78 9.15 14.46 19.44
C TYR A 78 10.27 13.62 18.80
N LEU A 79 10.62 12.47 19.40
CA LEU A 79 11.52 11.51 18.79
C LEU A 79 11.07 11.14 17.36
N HIS A 80 9.82 10.78 17.20
CA HIS A 80 9.28 10.35 15.90
C HIS A 80 8.85 11.54 15.03
N SER A 81 8.25 12.58 15.59
CA SER A 81 7.76 13.71 14.78
C SER A 81 8.91 14.43 14.07
N ARG A 82 10.02 14.73 14.77
CA ARG A 82 11.18 15.38 14.15
C ARG A 82 11.91 14.49 13.11
N LEU A 83 11.69 13.16 13.14
CA LEU A 83 12.19 12.24 12.13
C LEU A 83 11.26 12.20 10.93
N LEU A 84 9.97 11.98 11.15
CA LEU A 84 8.99 11.74 10.10
C LEU A 84 8.60 13.02 9.34
N GLU A 85 8.60 14.18 9.99
CA GLU A 85 8.37 15.48 9.33
C GLU A 85 9.50 15.91 8.37
N ARG A 86 10.63 15.20 8.39
CA ARG A 86 11.69 15.36 7.39
C ARG A 86 11.32 14.74 6.05
N ALA A 87 10.38 13.79 6.03
CA ALA A 87 9.80 13.26 4.80
C ALA A 87 8.88 14.33 4.19
N ALA A 88 9.30 14.87 3.05
CA ALA A 88 8.61 15.99 2.41
C ALA A 88 8.89 16.02 0.91
N ARG A 89 7.99 16.69 0.17
CA ARG A 89 8.28 17.11 -1.20
C ARG A 89 8.68 18.58 -1.18
N VAL A 90 9.83 18.88 -1.76
CA VAL A 90 10.39 20.22 -1.84
C VAL A 90 10.21 20.82 -3.25
N ASN A 91 9.98 22.12 -3.31
CA ASN A 91 9.82 22.84 -4.59
C ASN A 91 11.17 23.14 -5.26
N SER A 92 11.12 23.63 -6.50
CA SER A 92 12.30 23.93 -7.28
C SER A 92 13.14 25.08 -6.71
N GLU A 93 12.51 26.06 -6.06
CA GLU A 93 13.23 27.18 -5.42
C GLU A 93 14.09 26.71 -4.24
N TYR A 94 13.54 25.76 -3.45
CA TYR A 94 14.27 25.14 -2.35
C TYR A 94 15.51 24.37 -2.85
N VAL A 95 15.32 23.55 -3.90
CA VAL A 95 16.40 22.78 -4.52
C VAL A 95 17.47 23.69 -5.11
N GLU A 96 17.07 24.72 -5.86
CA GLU A 96 18.00 25.68 -6.44
C GLU A 96 18.83 26.39 -5.37
N LYS A 97 18.20 26.79 -4.28
CA LYS A 97 18.88 27.43 -3.14
C LYS A 97 19.90 26.53 -2.48
N LEU A 98 19.55 25.26 -2.21
CA LEU A 98 20.45 24.32 -1.54
C LEU A 98 21.61 23.85 -2.42
N THR A 99 21.38 23.76 -3.73
CA THR A 99 22.42 23.40 -4.70
C THR A 99 23.22 24.59 -5.22
N ASN A 100 23.05 25.79 -4.63
CA ASN A 100 23.69 27.02 -5.07
C ASN A 100 23.50 27.32 -6.56
N GLY A 101 22.33 26.96 -7.09
CA GLY A 101 21.97 27.18 -8.51
C GLY A 101 22.48 26.11 -9.47
N GLU A 102 23.10 25.03 -8.99
CA GLU A 102 23.54 23.91 -9.85
C GLU A 102 22.34 23.14 -10.44
N VAL A 103 21.28 22.97 -9.65
CA VAL A 103 20.06 22.25 -10.08
C VAL A 103 18.91 23.22 -10.15
N LYS A 104 18.33 23.38 -11.37
CA LYS A 104 17.22 24.33 -11.62
C LYS A 104 15.96 23.60 -12.11
N GLY A 105 14.81 24.10 -11.70
CA GLY A 105 13.50 23.64 -12.18
C GLY A 105 13.10 22.23 -11.73
N LYS A 106 13.90 21.56 -10.88
CA LYS A 106 13.59 20.23 -10.34
C LYS A 106 12.98 20.33 -8.94
N THR A 107 12.04 19.47 -8.69
CA THR A 107 11.50 19.19 -7.34
C THR A 107 12.10 17.90 -6.81
N GLY A 108 12.24 17.76 -5.50
CA GLY A 108 12.68 16.52 -4.89
C GLY A 108 11.69 16.01 -3.85
N SER A 109 11.72 14.72 -3.55
CA SER A 109 10.88 14.14 -2.51
C SER A 109 11.60 13.11 -1.65
N LEU A 110 11.20 13.01 -0.39
CA LEU A 110 11.54 11.91 0.52
C LEU A 110 10.24 11.33 1.05
N THR A 111 9.93 10.10 0.66
CA THR A 111 8.77 9.36 1.14
C THR A 111 9.20 8.41 2.24
N ALA A 112 8.56 8.46 3.40
CA ALA A 112 8.85 7.58 4.53
C ALA A 112 7.75 6.53 4.74
N LEU A 113 8.16 5.28 4.90
CA LEU A 113 7.32 4.15 5.30
C LEU A 113 7.81 3.62 6.65
N PRO A 114 7.33 4.18 7.78
CA PRO A 114 7.66 3.68 9.09
C PRO A 114 6.87 2.40 9.40
N ILE A 115 7.57 1.38 9.88
CA ILE A 115 6.97 0.17 10.41
C ILE A 115 6.84 0.32 11.93
N ILE A 116 5.66 0.00 12.45
CA ILE A 116 5.34 -0.01 13.88
C ILE A 116 4.80 -1.38 14.25
N GLU A 117 5.38 -2.01 15.25
CA GLU A 117 4.86 -3.25 15.82
C GLU A 117 3.69 -2.95 16.77
N THR A 118 2.60 -3.70 16.62
CA THR A 118 1.49 -3.71 17.55
C THR A 118 1.50 -5.02 18.35
N GLN A 119 1.20 -4.97 19.65
CA GLN A 119 0.99 -6.16 20.44
C GLN A 119 -0.48 -6.58 20.34
N ALA A 120 -0.73 -7.80 19.87
CA ALA A 120 -2.09 -8.34 19.67
C ALA A 120 -3.03 -7.43 18.87
N GLY A 121 -2.50 -6.66 17.92
CA GLY A 121 -3.29 -5.75 17.08
C GLY A 121 -3.74 -4.46 17.79
N ASP A 122 -3.24 -4.15 18.98
CA ASP A 122 -3.62 -2.94 19.72
C ASP A 122 -2.99 -1.69 19.09
N VAL A 123 -3.77 -1.00 18.27
CA VAL A 123 -3.41 0.29 17.67
C VAL A 123 -3.58 1.47 18.63
N SER A 124 -4.20 1.26 19.80
CA SER A 124 -4.45 2.28 20.81
C SER A 124 -3.27 2.45 21.78
N ALA A 125 -2.26 1.60 21.69
CA ALA A 125 -1.03 1.70 22.46
C ALA A 125 -0.29 3.02 22.18
N PHE A 126 0.60 3.40 23.08
CA PHE A 126 1.18 4.75 23.10
C PHE A 126 2.02 5.08 21.84
N VAL A 127 2.92 4.20 21.44
CA VAL A 127 3.76 4.45 20.26
C VAL A 127 2.97 4.42 18.95
N PRO A 128 2.09 3.41 18.68
CA PRO A 128 1.23 3.42 17.49
C PRO A 128 0.39 4.68 17.36
N THR A 129 -0.29 5.12 18.41
CA THR A 129 -1.14 6.34 18.37
C THR A 129 -0.35 7.59 18.04
N ASN A 130 0.86 7.72 18.59
CA ASN A 130 1.75 8.84 18.27
C ASN A 130 2.12 8.85 16.77
N VAL A 131 2.55 7.72 16.23
CA VAL A 131 2.99 7.64 14.83
C VAL A 131 1.82 7.82 13.85
N ILE A 132 0.65 7.25 14.14
CA ILE A 132 -0.57 7.49 13.35
C ILE A 132 -0.93 8.97 13.32
N SER A 133 -0.73 9.71 14.42
CA SER A 133 -1.03 11.13 14.46
C SER A 133 -0.06 12.00 13.66
N ILE A 134 1.20 11.55 13.51
CA ILE A 134 2.25 12.26 12.76
C ILE A 134 2.13 11.98 11.26
N THR A 135 1.83 10.74 10.88
CA THR A 135 1.82 10.29 9.48
C THR A 135 0.51 10.62 8.76
N ASP A 136 0.50 10.53 7.42
CA ASP A 136 -0.68 10.79 6.59
C ASP A 136 -1.65 9.60 6.49
N GLY A 137 -1.56 8.68 7.41
CA GLY A 137 -2.41 7.51 7.50
C GLY A 137 -1.64 6.25 7.90
N GLN A 138 -2.31 5.11 7.84
CA GLN A 138 -1.73 3.81 8.17
C GLN A 138 -2.22 2.72 7.23
N ILE A 139 -1.35 1.77 6.97
CA ILE A 139 -1.68 0.46 6.37
C ILE A 139 -1.64 -0.56 7.50
N PHE A 140 -2.78 -1.14 7.83
CA PHE A 140 -2.90 -2.10 8.93
C PHE A 140 -2.83 -3.53 8.40
N LEU A 141 -1.88 -4.30 8.92
CA LEU A 141 -1.70 -5.71 8.59
C LEU A 141 -2.23 -6.59 9.71
N GLU A 142 -3.09 -7.56 9.38
CA GLU A 142 -3.70 -8.48 10.34
C GLU A 142 -3.14 -9.89 10.22
N THR A 143 -2.79 -10.48 11.37
CA THR A 143 -2.31 -11.85 11.47
C THR A 143 -3.35 -12.86 10.99
N ASP A 144 -4.63 -12.65 11.30
CA ASP A 144 -5.72 -13.55 10.91
C ASP A 144 -5.93 -13.58 9.40
N LEU A 145 -5.83 -12.41 8.72
CA LEU A 145 -5.85 -12.34 7.27
C LEU A 145 -4.64 -13.06 6.65
N PHE A 146 -3.46 -12.89 7.24
CA PHE A 146 -2.26 -13.59 6.79
C PHE A 146 -2.39 -15.10 6.90
N ASN A 147 -2.88 -15.60 8.03
CA ASN A 147 -3.06 -17.02 8.30
C ASN A 147 -4.16 -17.64 7.44
N SER A 148 -5.21 -16.87 7.08
CA SER A 148 -6.26 -17.30 6.14
C SER A 148 -5.84 -17.26 4.67
N GLY A 149 -4.58 -16.86 4.38
CA GLY A 149 -4.04 -16.85 3.02
C GLY A 149 -4.33 -15.56 2.24
N VAL A 150 -4.88 -14.53 2.87
CA VAL A 150 -5.02 -13.20 2.27
C VAL A 150 -3.66 -12.49 2.36
N ARG A 151 -2.99 -12.36 1.22
CA ARG A 151 -1.67 -11.72 1.13
C ARG A 151 -1.61 -10.76 -0.05
N PRO A 152 -1.23 -9.48 0.21
CA PRO A 152 -0.89 -8.88 1.50
C PRO A 152 -2.06 -8.88 2.49
N ALA A 153 -1.76 -9.02 3.78
CA ALA A 153 -2.75 -9.14 4.86
C ALA A 153 -3.31 -7.77 5.29
N ILE A 154 -3.63 -6.93 4.33
CA ILE A 154 -4.09 -5.55 4.56
C ILE A 154 -5.56 -5.55 4.96
N ASN A 155 -5.86 -4.94 6.10
CA ASN A 155 -7.24 -4.67 6.48
C ASN A 155 -7.69 -3.30 5.93
N PRO A 156 -8.51 -3.25 4.85
CA PRO A 156 -8.96 -1.99 4.26
C PRO A 156 -9.99 -1.24 5.13
N GLY A 157 -10.54 -1.87 6.18
CA GLY A 157 -11.51 -1.23 7.08
C GLY A 157 -10.87 -0.24 8.06
N ILE A 158 -9.68 -0.58 8.57
CA ILE A 158 -8.93 0.23 9.53
C ILE A 158 -7.67 0.87 8.96
N SER A 159 -7.33 0.56 7.71
CA SER A 159 -6.33 1.30 6.96
C SER A 159 -6.90 2.61 6.46
N VAL A 160 -6.18 3.71 6.68
CA VAL A 160 -6.64 5.06 6.36
C VAL A 160 -5.56 5.81 5.61
N SER A 161 -5.94 6.57 4.59
CA SER A 161 -5.10 7.58 3.96
C SER A 161 -5.76 8.95 4.15
N ARG A 162 -5.04 9.92 4.74
CA ARG A 162 -5.51 11.31 4.87
C ARG A 162 -5.47 12.06 3.55
N VAL A 163 -4.56 11.68 2.66
CA VAL A 163 -4.45 12.24 1.30
C VAL A 163 -5.54 11.67 0.40
N GLY A 164 -5.82 10.38 0.54
CA GLY A 164 -6.91 9.68 -0.13
C GLY A 164 -6.87 9.82 -1.65
N GLY A 165 -8.04 10.09 -2.24
CA GLY A 165 -8.21 10.17 -3.69
C GLY A 165 -7.43 11.31 -4.38
N ALA A 166 -6.85 12.25 -3.64
CA ALA A 166 -6.00 13.29 -4.23
C ALA A 166 -4.64 12.75 -4.72
N ALA A 167 -4.18 11.64 -4.15
CA ALA A 167 -2.94 10.97 -4.57
C ALA A 167 -3.14 9.90 -5.65
N GLN A 168 -4.40 9.53 -5.94
CA GLN A 168 -4.71 8.50 -6.93
C GLN A 168 -4.75 9.08 -8.35
N THR A 169 -4.35 8.26 -9.33
CA THR A 169 -4.64 8.53 -10.74
C THR A 169 -6.15 8.57 -10.96
N LYS A 170 -6.63 9.28 -11.98
CA LYS A 170 -8.07 9.42 -12.24
C LYS A 170 -8.76 8.07 -12.43
N ILE A 171 -8.11 7.16 -13.16
CA ILE A 171 -8.63 5.82 -13.42
C ILE A 171 -8.78 5.00 -12.13
N ILE A 172 -7.77 4.97 -11.27
CA ILE A 172 -7.83 4.23 -9.99
C ILE A 172 -8.85 4.86 -9.04
N LYS A 173 -8.95 6.18 -9.00
CA LYS A 173 -9.95 6.89 -8.21
C LYS A 173 -11.37 6.54 -8.65
N LYS A 174 -11.61 6.42 -9.96
CA LYS A 174 -12.91 6.08 -10.53
C LYS A 174 -13.32 4.64 -10.20
N LEU A 175 -12.40 3.69 -10.36
CA LEU A 175 -12.70 2.25 -10.25
C LEU A 175 -12.58 1.72 -8.81
N GLY A 176 -11.69 2.29 -8.00
CA GLY A 176 -11.43 1.78 -6.65
C GLY A 176 -12.57 2.01 -5.65
N GLY A 177 -13.46 2.96 -5.91
CA GLY A 177 -14.58 3.29 -5.02
C GLY A 177 -15.57 2.14 -4.85
N GLY A 178 -15.96 1.49 -5.95
CA GLY A 178 -16.88 0.35 -5.96
C GLY A 178 -16.33 -0.86 -5.21
N VAL A 179 -15.05 -1.16 -5.42
CA VAL A 179 -14.36 -2.27 -4.75
C VAL A 179 -14.30 -2.07 -3.24
N ARG A 180 -13.99 -0.86 -2.77
CA ARG A 180 -13.96 -0.56 -1.33
C ARG A 180 -15.33 -0.74 -0.67
N LEU A 181 -16.39 -0.29 -1.34
CA LEU A 181 -17.77 -0.45 -0.86
C LEU A 181 -18.15 -1.93 -0.78
N ALA A 182 -17.86 -2.71 -1.82
CA ALA A 182 -18.15 -4.14 -1.87
C ALA A 182 -17.41 -4.92 -0.77
N LEU A 183 -16.16 -4.58 -0.48
CA LEU A 183 -15.40 -5.19 0.63
C LEU A 183 -15.98 -4.84 2.00
N ALA A 184 -16.45 -3.60 2.19
CA ALA A 184 -17.10 -3.20 3.45
C ALA A 184 -18.39 -3.98 3.66
N GLN A 185 -19.25 -4.08 2.64
CA GLN A 185 -20.48 -4.86 2.67
C GLN A 185 -20.21 -6.35 2.89
N PHE A 186 -19.22 -6.92 2.20
CA PHE A 186 -18.83 -8.31 2.37
C PHE A 186 -18.46 -8.64 3.82
N ARG A 187 -17.67 -7.79 4.49
CA ARG A 187 -17.28 -8.01 5.88
C ARG A 187 -18.44 -7.97 6.85
N GLU A 188 -19.36 -7.02 6.65
CA GLU A 188 -20.56 -6.92 7.45
C GLU A 188 -21.43 -8.17 7.27
N LEU A 189 -21.71 -8.55 6.03
CA LEU A 189 -22.52 -9.72 5.72
C LEU A 189 -21.86 -11.04 6.14
N ALA A 190 -20.55 -11.19 5.99
CA ALA A 190 -19.84 -12.40 6.37
C ALA A 190 -19.95 -12.70 7.88
N SER A 191 -19.97 -11.65 8.72
CA SER A 191 -20.18 -11.81 10.16
C SER A 191 -21.58 -12.31 10.49
N PHE A 192 -22.61 -11.84 9.77
CA PHE A 192 -24.00 -12.32 9.94
C PHE A 192 -24.20 -13.72 9.37
N ALA A 193 -23.56 -14.04 8.24
CA ALA A 193 -23.70 -15.33 7.57
C ALA A 193 -23.28 -16.52 8.44
N GLN A 194 -22.38 -16.31 9.41
CA GLN A 194 -21.99 -17.34 10.36
C GLN A 194 -23.13 -17.79 11.30
N PHE A 195 -24.15 -16.95 11.50
CA PHE A 195 -25.24 -17.19 12.43
C PHE A 195 -26.60 -17.43 11.74
N ALA A 196 -26.71 -17.17 10.43
CA ALA A 196 -27.96 -17.29 9.69
C ALA A 196 -28.07 -18.66 9.03
N SER A 197 -29.15 -19.40 9.33
CA SER A 197 -29.44 -20.70 8.70
C SER A 197 -29.92 -20.59 7.25
N ASP A 198 -30.58 -19.47 6.89
CA ASP A 198 -31.10 -19.20 5.55
C ASP A 198 -30.78 -17.78 5.13
N LEU A 199 -29.99 -17.65 4.05
CA LEU A 199 -29.70 -16.38 3.41
C LEU A 199 -30.54 -16.24 2.14
N ASP A 200 -31.06 -15.06 1.89
CA ASP A 200 -31.71 -14.75 0.61
C ASP A 200 -30.70 -14.74 -0.55
N ASP A 201 -31.20 -14.83 -1.77
CA ASP A 201 -30.31 -14.93 -2.96
C ASP A 201 -29.52 -13.65 -3.23
N ALA A 202 -30.04 -12.48 -2.87
CA ALA A 202 -29.34 -11.21 -3.00
C ALA A 202 -28.12 -11.15 -2.04
N THR A 203 -28.31 -11.58 -0.80
CA THR A 203 -27.23 -11.67 0.20
C THR A 203 -26.16 -12.69 -0.21
N LYS A 204 -26.57 -13.84 -0.76
CA LYS A 204 -25.62 -14.84 -1.30
C LYS A 204 -24.80 -14.26 -2.45
N GLU A 205 -25.43 -13.51 -3.36
CA GLU A 205 -24.73 -12.88 -4.49
C GLU A 205 -23.72 -11.83 -4.00
N GLN A 206 -24.08 -11.00 -3.03
CA GLN A 206 -23.18 -10.01 -2.43
C GLN A 206 -21.97 -10.67 -1.73
N LEU A 207 -22.19 -11.76 -0.99
CA LEU A 207 -21.13 -12.53 -0.38
C LEU A 207 -20.19 -13.14 -1.42
N ALA A 208 -20.73 -13.75 -2.46
CA ALA A 208 -19.96 -14.33 -3.56
C ALA A 208 -19.16 -13.26 -4.32
N HIS A 209 -19.72 -12.07 -4.53
CA HIS A 209 -19.02 -10.94 -5.14
C HIS A 209 -17.87 -10.45 -4.27
N GLY A 210 -18.09 -10.23 -2.97
CA GLY A 210 -17.02 -9.80 -2.04
C GLY A 210 -15.91 -10.84 -1.89
N GLN A 211 -16.24 -12.13 -1.92
CA GLN A 211 -15.26 -13.20 -1.91
C GLN A 211 -14.37 -13.18 -3.16
N ARG A 212 -14.96 -12.97 -4.35
CA ARG A 212 -14.20 -12.82 -5.60
C ARG A 212 -13.27 -11.62 -5.56
N ILE A 213 -13.74 -10.47 -5.08
CA ILE A 213 -12.90 -9.27 -4.90
C ILE A 213 -11.74 -9.55 -3.94
N THR A 214 -12.01 -10.23 -2.82
CA THR A 214 -10.96 -10.58 -1.86
C THR A 214 -9.90 -11.49 -2.49
N GLU A 215 -10.29 -12.42 -3.35
CA GLU A 215 -9.36 -13.29 -4.05
C GLU A 215 -8.51 -12.52 -5.07
N LEU A 216 -9.12 -11.61 -5.85
CA LEU A 216 -8.41 -10.76 -6.81
C LEU A 216 -7.42 -9.78 -6.16
N LEU A 217 -7.65 -9.37 -4.92
CA LEU A 217 -6.73 -8.48 -4.21
C LEU A 217 -5.52 -9.21 -3.62
N LYS A 218 -5.47 -10.54 -3.70
CA LYS A 218 -4.27 -11.29 -3.36
C LYS A 218 -3.19 -11.06 -4.40
N GLN A 219 -1.99 -10.77 -3.95
CA GLN A 219 -0.86 -10.46 -4.81
C GLN A 219 0.34 -11.34 -4.44
N LYS A 220 1.01 -11.89 -5.43
CA LYS A 220 2.25 -12.65 -5.22
C LYS A 220 3.38 -11.71 -4.81
N GLN A 221 4.28 -12.23 -4.00
CA GLN A 221 5.49 -11.50 -3.63
C GLN A 221 6.32 -11.17 -4.89
N TYR A 222 6.87 -9.98 -4.95
CA TYR A 222 7.67 -9.46 -6.08
C TYR A 222 6.94 -9.43 -7.44
N ALA A 223 5.63 -9.34 -7.44
CA ALA A 223 4.81 -9.27 -8.64
C ALA A 223 3.97 -7.97 -8.66
N PRO A 224 4.60 -6.80 -8.84
CA PRO A 224 3.87 -5.54 -8.94
C PRO A 224 3.05 -5.50 -10.24
N LEU A 225 1.87 -4.89 -10.18
CA LEU A 225 1.01 -4.65 -11.32
C LEU A 225 1.13 -3.20 -11.79
N SER A 226 1.07 -2.97 -13.10
CA SER A 226 0.98 -1.63 -13.67
C SER A 226 -0.36 -0.98 -13.33
N VAL A 227 -0.45 0.36 -13.47
CA VAL A 227 -1.72 1.08 -13.26
C VAL A 227 -2.81 0.56 -14.19
N ALA A 228 -2.47 0.27 -15.45
CA ALA A 228 -3.41 -0.27 -16.43
C ALA A 228 -3.89 -1.68 -16.08
N GLN A 229 -3.00 -2.57 -15.64
CA GLN A 229 -3.36 -3.92 -15.17
C GLN A 229 -4.26 -3.87 -13.93
N GLN A 230 -3.93 -3.04 -12.95
CA GLN A 230 -4.81 -2.82 -11.80
C GLN A 230 -6.18 -2.30 -12.23
N ALA A 231 -6.22 -1.33 -13.14
CA ALA A 231 -7.45 -0.73 -13.60
C ALA A 231 -8.38 -1.72 -14.29
N ILE A 232 -7.88 -2.55 -15.21
CA ILE A 232 -8.71 -3.53 -15.93
C ILE A 232 -9.22 -4.63 -14.99
N THR A 233 -8.42 -5.06 -14.01
CA THR A 233 -8.85 -6.01 -12.96
C THR A 233 -9.97 -5.42 -12.10
N LEU A 234 -9.81 -4.18 -11.62
CA LEU A 234 -10.83 -3.48 -10.84
C LEU A 234 -12.11 -3.25 -11.64
N PHE A 235 -12.00 -2.91 -12.92
CA PHE A 235 -13.14 -2.75 -13.82
C PHE A 235 -13.89 -4.07 -14.04
N ALA A 236 -13.18 -5.17 -14.24
CA ALA A 236 -13.78 -6.50 -14.37
C ALA A 236 -14.57 -6.90 -13.11
N ALA A 237 -14.02 -6.60 -11.94
CA ALA A 237 -14.68 -6.85 -10.66
C ALA A 237 -15.93 -5.98 -10.46
N ASP A 238 -15.82 -4.67 -10.69
CA ASP A 238 -16.92 -3.71 -10.48
C ASP A 238 -18.09 -3.94 -11.44
N ARG A 239 -17.82 -4.27 -12.70
CA ARG A 239 -18.85 -4.46 -13.74
C ARG A 239 -19.43 -5.87 -13.80
N GLY A 240 -19.02 -6.76 -12.89
CA GLY A 240 -19.61 -8.10 -12.77
C GLY A 240 -19.16 -9.12 -13.80
N TYR A 241 -18.10 -8.86 -14.57
CA TYR A 241 -17.54 -9.83 -15.54
C TYR A 241 -17.04 -11.13 -14.89
N LEU A 242 -16.84 -11.11 -13.56
CA LEU A 242 -16.33 -12.27 -12.83
C LEU A 242 -17.42 -13.17 -12.22
N LYS A 243 -18.70 -12.88 -12.46
CA LYS A 243 -19.81 -13.64 -11.84
C LYS A 243 -19.78 -15.12 -12.16
N GLU A 244 -19.39 -15.47 -13.38
CA GLU A 244 -19.34 -16.85 -13.87
C GLU A 244 -17.98 -17.55 -13.66
N VAL A 245 -16.99 -16.80 -13.12
CA VAL A 245 -15.65 -17.37 -12.86
C VAL A 245 -15.61 -17.96 -11.46
N ASP A 246 -15.24 -19.24 -11.36
CA ASP A 246 -15.02 -19.90 -10.07
C ASP A 246 -13.92 -19.20 -9.28
N VAL A 247 -14.09 -19.05 -7.98
CA VAL A 247 -13.14 -18.33 -7.09
C VAL A 247 -11.73 -18.92 -7.21
N GLU A 248 -11.60 -20.24 -7.28
CA GLU A 248 -10.32 -20.94 -7.41
C GLU A 248 -9.59 -20.68 -8.74
N LYS A 249 -10.32 -20.25 -9.77
CA LYS A 249 -9.80 -19.95 -11.10
C LYS A 249 -9.50 -18.47 -11.32
N LEU A 250 -9.88 -17.59 -10.38
CA LEU A 250 -9.72 -16.14 -10.54
C LEU A 250 -8.27 -15.72 -10.78
N GLY A 251 -7.32 -16.29 -10.05
CA GLY A 251 -5.89 -15.97 -10.25
C GLY A 251 -5.36 -16.41 -11.64
N ALA A 252 -5.86 -17.54 -12.17
CA ALA A 252 -5.52 -17.98 -13.52
C ALA A 252 -6.16 -17.06 -14.58
N PHE A 253 -7.41 -16.67 -14.36
CA PHE A 253 -8.13 -15.71 -15.20
C PHE A 253 -7.41 -14.35 -15.23
N GLU A 254 -7.04 -13.79 -14.08
CA GLU A 254 -6.31 -12.53 -13.98
C GLU A 254 -4.99 -12.55 -14.75
N ASN A 255 -4.20 -13.60 -14.57
CA ASN A 255 -2.92 -13.75 -15.31
C ASN A 255 -3.15 -13.82 -16.83
N ALA A 256 -4.16 -14.54 -17.27
CA ALA A 256 -4.51 -14.66 -18.69
C ALA A 256 -5.03 -13.32 -19.24
N LEU A 257 -5.87 -12.60 -18.49
CA LEU A 257 -6.36 -11.26 -18.84
C LEU A 257 -5.21 -10.28 -18.99
N HIS A 258 -4.28 -10.22 -18.04
CA HIS A 258 -3.10 -9.35 -18.13
C HIS A 258 -2.22 -9.70 -19.32
N SER A 259 -1.97 -10.99 -19.57
CA SER A 259 -1.18 -11.42 -20.72
C SER A 259 -1.82 -11.03 -22.05
N PHE A 260 -3.12 -11.23 -22.19
CA PHE A 260 -3.90 -10.84 -23.36
C PHE A 260 -3.91 -9.30 -23.53
N PHE A 261 -4.13 -8.57 -22.45
CA PHE A 261 -4.15 -7.10 -22.46
C PHE A 261 -2.81 -6.52 -22.91
N THR A 262 -1.71 -7.02 -22.35
CA THR A 262 -0.36 -6.57 -22.73
C THR A 262 0.00 -6.93 -24.18
N ALA A 263 -0.43 -8.12 -24.67
CA ALA A 263 -0.10 -8.57 -26.03
C ALA A 263 -0.88 -7.83 -27.11
N ASP A 264 -2.20 -7.70 -26.94
CA ASP A 264 -3.10 -7.23 -28.01
C ASP A 264 -3.52 -5.77 -27.86
N TYR A 265 -3.30 -5.16 -26.68
CA TYR A 265 -3.71 -3.79 -26.36
C TYR A 265 -2.57 -2.95 -25.74
N SER A 266 -1.32 -3.20 -26.16
CA SER A 266 -0.13 -2.53 -25.63
C SER A 266 -0.19 -1.00 -25.69
N ASP A 267 -0.79 -0.44 -26.75
CA ASP A 267 -0.94 1.01 -26.91
C ASP A 267 -1.89 1.59 -25.86
N LEU A 268 -2.99 0.89 -25.57
CA LEU A 268 -3.93 1.28 -24.52
C LEU A 268 -3.28 1.15 -23.14
N GLU A 269 -2.54 0.06 -22.88
CA GLU A 269 -1.80 -0.14 -21.63
C GLU A 269 -0.79 0.99 -21.42
N SER A 270 -0.01 1.33 -22.43
CA SER A 270 0.98 2.40 -22.36
C SER A 270 0.34 3.76 -22.11
N ARG A 271 -0.74 4.09 -22.84
CA ARG A 271 -1.51 5.32 -22.64
C ARG A 271 -1.99 5.46 -21.20
N ILE A 272 -2.57 4.40 -20.62
CA ILE A 272 -3.09 4.43 -19.26
C ILE A 272 -1.94 4.57 -18.24
N ASN A 273 -0.84 3.85 -18.44
CA ASN A 273 0.30 3.92 -17.54
C ASN A 273 0.99 5.31 -17.55
N GLU A 274 0.99 6.01 -18.69
CA GLU A 274 1.57 7.35 -18.80
C GLU A 274 0.65 8.44 -18.27
N THR A 275 -0.64 8.37 -18.57
CA THR A 275 -1.58 9.47 -18.24
C THR A 275 -2.33 9.26 -16.94
N GLY A 276 -2.64 8.00 -16.56
CA GLY A 276 -3.53 7.67 -15.47
C GLY A 276 -4.95 8.18 -15.64
N ASP A 277 -5.34 8.57 -16.87
CA ASP A 277 -6.63 9.16 -17.16
C ASP A 277 -7.73 8.09 -17.31
N TRP A 278 -8.99 8.54 -17.22
CA TRP A 278 -10.19 7.77 -17.48
C TRP A 278 -11.11 8.57 -18.38
N ASP A 279 -11.55 7.97 -19.48
CA ASP A 279 -12.52 8.51 -20.41
C ASP A 279 -13.43 7.42 -21.01
N ASP A 280 -14.43 7.83 -21.77
CA ASP A 280 -15.42 6.93 -22.40
C ASP A 280 -14.78 5.99 -23.44
N ASP A 281 -13.67 6.37 -24.04
CA ASP A 281 -12.93 5.53 -25.00
C ASP A 281 -12.23 4.39 -24.27
N ILE A 282 -11.55 4.67 -23.15
CA ILE A 282 -10.93 3.65 -22.30
C ILE A 282 -12.00 2.67 -21.79
N GLU A 283 -13.17 3.17 -21.34
CA GLU A 283 -14.26 2.32 -20.88
C GLU A 283 -14.74 1.36 -21.99
N LYS A 284 -14.98 1.85 -23.20
CA LYS A 284 -15.37 1.02 -24.35
C LYS A 284 -14.32 -0.02 -24.71
N GLN A 285 -13.06 0.36 -24.68
CA GLN A 285 -11.96 -0.56 -24.95
C GLN A 285 -11.83 -1.65 -23.86
N PHE A 286 -12.01 -1.31 -22.59
CA PHE A 286 -12.03 -2.29 -21.50
C PHE A 286 -13.18 -3.30 -21.64
N VAL A 287 -14.39 -2.84 -22.00
CA VAL A 287 -15.53 -3.73 -22.30
C VAL A 287 -15.13 -4.72 -23.40
N LYS A 288 -14.56 -4.23 -24.52
CA LYS A 288 -14.14 -5.08 -25.63
C LYS A 288 -13.06 -6.10 -25.21
N VAL A 289 -12.06 -5.66 -24.44
CA VAL A 289 -11.01 -6.56 -23.94
C VAL A 289 -11.60 -7.67 -23.10
N LEU A 290 -12.51 -7.34 -22.17
CA LEU A 290 -13.10 -8.31 -21.25
C LEU A 290 -14.05 -9.29 -21.98
N GLU A 291 -14.86 -8.83 -22.91
CA GLU A 291 -15.74 -9.69 -23.72
C GLU A 291 -14.91 -10.70 -24.53
N LEU A 292 -13.83 -10.27 -25.18
CA LEU A 292 -12.94 -11.16 -25.94
C LEU A 292 -12.17 -12.10 -25.01
N SER A 293 -11.68 -11.62 -23.90
CA SER A 293 -10.94 -12.40 -22.91
C SER A 293 -11.81 -13.54 -22.33
N LEU A 294 -13.05 -13.27 -21.98
CA LEU A 294 -13.98 -14.27 -21.47
C LEU A 294 -14.28 -15.37 -22.49
N ILE A 295 -14.41 -15.04 -23.78
CA ILE A 295 -14.59 -16.01 -24.86
C ILE A 295 -13.37 -16.92 -24.98
N HIS A 296 -12.15 -16.38 -24.91
CA HIS A 296 -10.91 -17.14 -25.06
C HIS A 296 -10.54 -17.96 -23.80
N ILE A 297 -10.87 -17.48 -22.62
CA ILE A 297 -10.50 -18.11 -21.34
C ILE A 297 -11.54 -19.12 -20.89
N SER A 298 -12.82 -18.93 -21.22
CA SER A 298 -13.90 -19.86 -20.90
C SER A 298 -14.01 -21.06 -21.86
N GLU A 299 -13.30 -21.05 -22.99
CA GLU A 299 -13.22 -22.19 -23.94
C GLU A 299 -11.81 -22.80 -24.04
N PRO A 300 -11.21 -23.40 -23.01
CA PRO A 300 -9.95 -24.14 -23.17
C PRO A 300 -10.13 -25.56 -23.71
N THR A 301 -11.31 -26.00 -24.15
CA THR A 301 -11.58 -27.44 -24.42
C THR A 301 -12.24 -27.73 -25.77
N ARG A 302 -11.94 -26.98 -26.82
CA ARG A 302 -12.38 -27.37 -28.17
C ARG A 302 -11.28 -27.37 -29.25
N ARG A 303 -10.02 -27.61 -28.88
CA ARG A 303 -8.97 -27.99 -29.85
C ARG A 303 -7.97 -28.92 -29.19
N SER A 304 -8.28 -30.21 -29.20
CA SER A 304 -7.32 -31.33 -29.26
C SER A 304 -7.95 -32.43 -30.07
#